data_4fec67b0044ec235d0ac0426de248cdb
#
_entry.id   4fec67b0044ec235d0ac0426de248cdb
#
_cell.length_a   1.000
_cell.length_b   1.000
_cell.length_c   1.000
_cell.angle_alpha   90.00
_cell.angle_beta   90.00
_cell.angle_gamma   90.00
#
_symmetry.space_group_name_H-M   'P 1'
#
loop_
_entity.id
_entity.type
_entity.pdbx_description
1 polymer ?
#
loop_
_entity_poly.entity_id
_entity_poly.type
_entity_poly.pdbx_seq_one_letter_code
_entity_poly.pdbx_strand_id
1 'polypeptide(L)'
;QHALDIDRTGLEEKYPNIVSILETSAATGAGIEELKKAITEQVDKLPHVRDQVPESWFTVKTKLEKFGQKENFITQDKYLELCTENDITDESSQRSLIGLLHDLGVVLYFQDDPRLESLGVLNPQWITNGIYKILNSHELFRNKGVLERAMLDKILSAPEYPSDKQLFIIDMMRKFELCYHLV
;
A
#
# COMPACT_ATOMS: atom_id res chain seq x y z
N GLN A 1 25.44 0.76 -21.86
CA GLN A 1 25.32 0.62 -20.40
C GLN A 1 26.34 1.55 -19.80
N HIS A 2 25.92 2.62 -19.14
CA HIS A 2 26.80 3.44 -18.35
C HIS A 2 26.91 2.76 -16.98
N ALA A 3 28.10 2.28 -16.62
CA ALA A 3 28.39 1.88 -15.25
C ALA A 3 28.22 3.11 -14.36
N LEU A 4 27.39 2.99 -13.33
CA LEU A 4 27.28 4.03 -12.31
C LEU A 4 28.61 4.09 -11.55
N ASP A 5 29.31 5.21 -11.69
CA ASP A 5 30.52 5.48 -10.91
C ASP A 5 30.09 5.90 -9.51
N ILE A 6 30.02 4.92 -8.60
CA ILE A 6 29.64 5.12 -7.20
C ILE A 6 30.88 4.97 -6.34
N ASP A 7 31.19 5.97 -5.54
CA ASP A 7 32.21 5.88 -4.50
C ASP A 7 31.70 4.95 -3.37
N ARG A 8 31.92 3.64 -3.55
CA ARG A 8 31.50 2.59 -2.61
C ARG A 8 32.17 2.76 -1.25
N THR A 9 33.45 3.06 -1.24
CA THR A 9 34.22 3.22 0.00
C THR A 9 33.73 4.40 0.82
N GLY A 10 33.51 5.56 0.18
CA GLY A 10 32.96 6.74 0.86
C GLY A 10 31.53 6.55 1.37
N LEU A 11 30.71 5.74 0.67
CA LEU A 11 29.37 5.39 1.13
C LEU A 11 29.41 4.46 2.36
N GLU A 12 30.23 3.43 2.35
CA GLU A 12 30.39 2.49 3.46
C GLU A 12 30.96 3.17 4.71
N GLU A 13 31.91 4.08 4.55
CA GLU A 13 32.45 4.88 5.66
C GLU A 13 31.41 5.83 6.26
N LYS A 14 30.62 6.48 5.42
CA LYS A 14 29.60 7.44 5.85
C LYS A 14 28.36 6.78 6.44
N TYR A 15 28.01 5.59 5.95
CA TYR A 15 26.79 4.86 6.33
C TYR A 15 27.14 3.43 6.76
N PRO A 16 27.55 3.22 8.01
CA PRO A 16 28.01 1.92 8.51
C PRO A 16 26.94 0.81 8.51
N ASN A 17 25.68 1.17 8.28
CA ASN A 17 24.56 0.22 8.14
C ASN A 17 24.42 -0.35 6.71
N ILE A 18 25.22 0.11 5.76
CA ILE A 18 25.25 -0.50 4.42
C ILE A 18 25.93 -1.85 4.52
N VAL A 19 25.20 -2.91 4.23
CA VAL A 19 25.70 -4.30 4.27
C VAL A 19 26.30 -4.72 2.93
N SER A 20 25.68 -4.27 1.82
CA SER A 20 26.17 -4.56 0.46
C SER A 20 25.63 -3.54 -0.54
N ILE A 21 26.37 -3.35 -1.63
CA ILE A 21 25.97 -2.55 -2.78
C ILE A 21 25.91 -3.48 -3.99
N LEU A 22 24.72 -3.71 -4.53
CA LEU A 22 24.45 -4.64 -5.63
C LEU A 22 23.95 -3.90 -6.86
N GLU A 23 24.45 -4.30 -8.03
CA GLU A 23 23.95 -3.80 -9.31
C GLU A 23 22.81 -4.69 -9.80
N THR A 24 21.66 -4.08 -10.12
CA THR A 24 20.48 -4.80 -10.60
C THR A 24 19.90 -4.18 -11.85
N SER A 25 19.21 -4.98 -12.63
CA SER A 25 18.49 -4.54 -13.82
C SER A 25 17.09 -5.15 -13.83
N ALA A 26 16.06 -4.35 -13.66
CA ALA A 26 14.67 -4.79 -13.75
C ALA A 26 14.31 -5.28 -15.16
N ALA A 27 14.95 -4.72 -16.19
CA ALA A 27 14.68 -5.08 -17.60
C ALA A 27 15.22 -6.47 -17.97
N THR A 28 16.36 -6.88 -17.39
CA THR A 28 17.04 -8.14 -17.73
C THR A 28 16.97 -9.18 -16.62
N GLY A 29 16.57 -8.79 -15.42
CA GLY A 29 16.61 -9.63 -14.23
C GLY A 29 18.01 -9.82 -13.63
N ALA A 30 19.06 -9.21 -14.21
CA ALA A 30 20.42 -9.34 -13.72
C ALA A 30 20.54 -8.80 -12.29
N GLY A 31 21.24 -9.51 -11.39
CA GLY A 31 21.45 -9.14 -10.00
C GLY A 31 20.24 -9.27 -9.07
N ILE A 32 19.08 -9.67 -9.56
CA ILE A 32 17.85 -9.76 -8.76
C ILE A 32 17.92 -10.94 -7.77
N GLU A 33 18.44 -12.08 -8.17
CA GLU A 33 18.56 -13.23 -7.27
C GLU A 33 19.62 -13.00 -6.18
N GLU A 34 20.72 -12.34 -6.50
CA GLU A 34 21.74 -11.90 -5.54
C GLU A 34 21.14 -10.91 -4.53
N LEU A 35 20.31 -9.97 -5.00
CA LEU A 35 19.62 -9.02 -4.13
C LEU A 35 18.66 -9.75 -3.19
N LYS A 36 17.84 -10.68 -3.69
CA LYS A 36 16.93 -11.47 -2.86
C LYS A 36 17.70 -12.26 -1.78
N LYS A 37 18.80 -12.91 -2.17
CA LYS A 37 19.64 -13.66 -1.25
C LYS A 37 20.22 -12.75 -0.15
N ALA A 38 20.78 -11.61 -0.53
CA ALA A 38 21.33 -10.64 0.42
C ALA A 38 20.27 -10.14 1.41
N ILE A 39 19.03 -9.84 0.92
CA ILE A 39 17.90 -9.45 1.79
C ILE A 39 17.56 -10.58 2.76
N THR A 40 17.39 -11.80 2.27
CA THR A 40 17.03 -12.97 3.11
C THR A 40 18.09 -13.21 4.21
N GLU A 41 19.36 -13.15 3.86
CA GLU A 41 20.46 -13.29 4.84
C GLU A 41 20.46 -12.21 5.92
N GLN A 42 20.02 -10.99 5.63
CA GLN A 42 19.89 -9.93 6.64
C GLN A 42 18.62 -10.09 7.47
N VAL A 43 17.50 -10.45 6.86
CA VAL A 43 16.24 -10.73 7.56
C VAL A 43 16.43 -11.86 8.58
N ASP A 44 17.13 -12.94 8.23
CA ASP A 44 17.42 -14.05 9.14
C ASP A 44 18.21 -13.66 10.40
N LYS A 45 18.91 -12.52 10.37
CA LYS A 45 19.67 -11.99 11.52
C LYS A 45 18.81 -11.13 12.45
N LEU A 46 17.59 -10.77 12.05
CA LEU A 46 16.71 -9.95 12.87
C LEU A 46 16.19 -10.75 14.07
N PRO A 47 16.22 -10.18 15.29
CA PRO A 47 15.84 -10.91 16.51
C PRO A 47 14.40 -11.40 16.52
N HIS A 48 13.49 -10.68 15.84
CA HIS A 48 12.05 -10.96 15.84
C HIS A 48 11.55 -11.75 14.61
N VAL A 49 12.43 -12.15 13.70
CA VAL A 49 12.03 -12.86 12.47
C VAL A 49 11.37 -14.23 12.74
N ARG A 50 11.64 -14.79 13.93
CA ARG A 50 11.10 -16.10 14.36
C ARG A 50 10.03 -16.00 15.44
N ASP A 51 9.51 -14.80 15.70
CA ASP A 51 8.42 -14.64 16.62
C ASP A 51 7.18 -15.39 16.08
N GLN A 52 6.51 -16.13 16.97
CA GLN A 52 5.35 -16.93 16.57
C GLN A 52 4.13 -16.03 16.38
N VAL A 53 3.55 -16.07 15.19
CA VAL A 53 2.29 -15.41 14.87
C VAL A 53 1.15 -16.45 15.00
N PRO A 54 0.01 -16.13 15.62
CA PRO A 54 -1.13 -17.04 15.73
C PRO A 54 -1.57 -17.58 14.35
N GLU A 55 -1.90 -18.86 14.27
CA GLU A 55 -2.36 -19.50 13.03
C GLU A 55 -3.61 -18.84 12.45
N SER A 56 -4.52 -18.36 13.34
CA SER A 56 -5.71 -17.60 12.95
C SER A 56 -5.36 -16.32 12.16
N TRP A 57 -4.29 -15.63 12.52
CA TRP A 57 -3.81 -14.44 11.79
C TRP A 57 -3.35 -14.78 10.38
N PHE A 58 -2.67 -15.92 10.24
CA PHE A 58 -2.23 -16.40 8.93
C PHE A 58 -3.42 -16.81 8.04
N THR A 59 -4.45 -17.35 8.66
CA THR A 59 -5.71 -17.70 7.99
C THR A 59 -6.42 -16.45 7.48
N VAL A 60 -6.56 -15.41 8.32
CA VAL A 60 -7.13 -14.12 7.91
C VAL A 60 -6.33 -13.48 6.78
N LYS A 61 -4.98 -13.44 6.91
CA LYS A 61 -4.09 -12.96 5.86
C LYS A 61 -4.37 -13.64 4.51
N THR A 62 -4.39 -14.98 4.51
CA THR A 62 -4.61 -15.77 3.28
C THR A 62 -6.00 -15.52 2.68
N LYS A 63 -7.03 -15.35 3.51
CA LYS A 63 -8.37 -15.01 3.05
C LYS A 63 -8.40 -13.61 2.43
N LEU A 64 -7.72 -12.61 3.02
CA LEU A 64 -7.62 -11.25 2.48
C LEU A 64 -6.86 -11.20 1.17
N GLU A 65 -5.77 -11.93 1.03
CA GLU A 65 -5.03 -12.03 -0.23
C GLU A 65 -5.90 -12.63 -1.36
N LYS A 66 -6.68 -13.65 -1.06
CA LYS A 66 -7.65 -14.22 -2.01
C LYS A 66 -8.79 -13.26 -2.35
N PHE A 67 -9.26 -12.50 -1.34
CA PHE A 67 -10.28 -11.49 -1.54
C PHE A 67 -9.77 -10.35 -2.44
N GLY A 68 -8.53 -9.89 -2.21
CA GLY A 68 -7.86 -8.86 -2.99
C GLY A 68 -7.62 -9.22 -4.46
N GLN A 69 -7.69 -10.52 -4.83
CA GLN A 69 -7.66 -10.93 -6.25
C GLN A 69 -8.95 -10.55 -7.01
N LYS A 70 -10.04 -10.28 -6.30
CA LYS A 70 -11.36 -9.98 -6.88
C LYS A 70 -11.87 -8.60 -6.54
N GLU A 71 -11.48 -8.10 -5.37
CA GLU A 71 -11.98 -6.85 -4.81
C GLU A 71 -10.81 -5.88 -4.57
N ASN A 72 -11.04 -4.60 -4.86
CA ASN A 72 -10.00 -3.58 -4.69
C ASN A 72 -9.88 -3.08 -3.25
N PHE A 73 -10.92 -3.28 -2.44
CA PHE A 73 -11.00 -2.77 -1.07
C PHE A 73 -11.81 -3.70 -0.17
N ILE A 74 -11.65 -3.53 1.14
CA ILE A 74 -12.44 -4.19 2.17
C ILE A 74 -12.95 -3.12 3.16
N THR A 75 -14.22 -3.23 3.58
CA THR A 75 -14.76 -2.37 4.63
C THR A 75 -14.29 -2.85 6.01
N GLN A 76 -14.27 -1.94 6.98
CA GLN A 76 -13.95 -2.27 8.37
C GLN A 76 -14.87 -3.37 8.92
N ASP A 77 -16.19 -3.26 8.67
CA ASP A 77 -17.16 -4.26 9.11
C ASP A 77 -16.83 -5.66 8.58
N LYS A 78 -16.48 -5.74 7.28
CA LYS A 78 -16.12 -7.02 6.66
C LYS A 78 -14.82 -7.58 7.19
N TYR A 79 -13.85 -6.73 7.53
CA TYR A 79 -12.62 -7.14 8.20
C TYR A 79 -12.91 -7.70 9.61
N LEU A 80 -13.74 -7.02 10.41
CA LEU A 80 -14.11 -7.45 11.75
C LEU A 80 -14.92 -8.76 11.72
N GLU A 81 -15.82 -8.93 10.75
CA GLU A 81 -16.53 -10.19 10.51
C GLU A 81 -15.53 -11.31 10.22
N LEU A 82 -14.57 -11.08 9.33
CA LEU A 82 -13.52 -12.05 8.98
C LEU A 82 -12.65 -12.42 10.19
N CYS A 83 -12.32 -11.46 11.06
CA CYS A 83 -11.61 -11.70 12.31
C CYS A 83 -12.44 -12.60 13.24
N THR A 84 -13.71 -12.26 13.44
CA THR A 84 -14.63 -13.00 14.31
C THR A 84 -14.84 -14.44 13.83
N GLU A 85 -14.99 -14.67 12.54
CA GLU A 85 -15.08 -16.00 11.91
C GLU A 85 -13.82 -16.87 12.13
N ASN A 86 -12.71 -16.27 12.55
CA ASN A 86 -11.44 -16.95 12.79
C ASN A 86 -10.98 -16.79 14.25
N ASP A 87 -11.93 -16.68 15.18
CA ASP A 87 -11.72 -16.63 16.63
C ASP A 87 -10.86 -15.44 17.12
N ILE A 88 -10.78 -14.36 16.34
CA ILE A 88 -10.10 -13.11 16.70
C ILE A 88 -11.17 -12.11 17.10
N THR A 89 -11.60 -12.16 18.37
CA THR A 89 -12.76 -11.38 18.86
C THR A 89 -12.39 -10.16 19.68
N ASP A 90 -11.15 -10.08 20.19
CA ASP A 90 -10.71 -8.94 20.97
C ASP A 90 -10.18 -7.81 20.08
N GLU A 91 -10.54 -6.56 20.43
CA GLU A 91 -10.22 -5.37 19.65
C GLU A 91 -8.70 -5.14 19.53
N SER A 92 -7.93 -5.48 20.56
CA SER A 92 -6.47 -5.30 20.57
C SER A 92 -5.81 -6.19 19.53
N SER A 93 -6.19 -7.48 19.47
CA SER A 93 -5.69 -8.42 18.46
C SER A 93 -6.12 -8.04 17.04
N GLN A 94 -7.37 -7.61 16.88
CA GLN A 94 -7.87 -7.13 15.57
C GLN A 94 -7.07 -5.92 15.09
N ARG A 95 -6.81 -4.96 15.97
CA ARG A 95 -6.02 -3.76 15.67
C ARG A 95 -4.55 -4.09 15.39
N SER A 96 -3.96 -4.99 16.14
CA SER A 96 -2.58 -5.45 15.92
C SER A 96 -2.46 -6.22 14.60
N LEU A 97 -3.44 -7.06 14.28
CA LEU A 97 -3.46 -7.82 13.03
C LEU A 97 -3.57 -6.90 11.80
N ILE A 98 -4.46 -5.91 11.80
CA ILE A 98 -4.58 -4.99 10.65
C ILE A 98 -3.30 -4.17 10.45
N GLY A 99 -2.64 -3.77 11.56
CA GLY A 99 -1.32 -3.12 11.52
C GLY A 99 -0.27 -4.02 10.87
N LEU A 100 -0.16 -5.27 11.33
CA LEU A 100 0.74 -6.25 10.72
C LEU A 100 0.45 -6.49 9.23
N LEU A 101 -0.83 -6.60 8.85
CA LEU A 101 -1.23 -6.78 7.45
C LEU A 101 -0.91 -5.54 6.60
N HIS A 102 -0.97 -4.34 7.18
CA HIS A 102 -0.51 -3.12 6.53
C HIS A 102 1.00 -3.14 6.32
N ASP A 103 1.78 -3.48 7.32
CA ASP A 103 3.24 -3.56 7.26
C ASP A 103 3.72 -4.63 6.27
N LEU A 104 2.97 -5.72 6.14
CA LEU A 104 3.21 -6.77 5.14
C LEU A 104 2.73 -6.40 3.72
N GLY A 105 2.09 -5.25 3.55
CA GLY A 105 1.56 -4.81 2.26
C GLY A 105 0.36 -5.62 1.75
N VAL A 106 -0.32 -6.37 2.62
CA VAL A 106 -1.54 -7.13 2.28
C VAL A 106 -2.75 -6.21 2.15
N VAL A 107 -2.78 -5.15 2.98
CA VAL A 107 -3.82 -4.12 2.97
C VAL A 107 -3.19 -2.76 3.25
N LEU A 108 -3.60 -1.72 2.54
CA LEU A 108 -3.29 -0.35 2.95
C LEU A 108 -4.42 0.13 3.85
N TYR A 109 -4.10 0.40 5.10
CA TYR A 109 -5.04 0.83 6.13
C TYR A 109 -4.48 2.02 6.91
N PHE A 110 -5.29 3.06 7.10
CA PHE A 110 -4.89 4.33 7.71
C PHE A 110 -5.77 4.62 8.92
N GLN A 111 -5.55 3.88 10.01
CA GLN A 111 -6.33 4.01 11.26
C GLN A 111 -6.20 5.37 11.95
N ASP A 112 -5.15 6.13 11.66
CA ASP A 112 -4.92 7.45 12.25
C ASP A 112 -5.60 8.59 11.48
N ASP A 113 -6.30 8.28 10.38
CA ASP A 113 -7.03 9.27 9.58
C ASP A 113 -8.52 8.91 9.52
N PRO A 114 -9.39 9.65 10.26
CA PRO A 114 -10.83 9.35 10.31
C PRO A 114 -11.54 9.36 8.94
N ARG A 115 -10.93 9.98 7.94
CA ARG A 115 -11.47 9.98 6.56
C ARG A 115 -11.19 8.66 5.83
N LEU A 116 -10.20 7.91 6.28
CA LEU A 116 -9.68 6.72 5.61
C LEU A 116 -9.86 5.43 6.43
N GLU A 117 -10.19 5.53 7.71
CA GLU A 117 -10.26 4.39 8.63
C GLU A 117 -11.36 3.37 8.27
N SER A 118 -12.39 3.79 7.53
CA SER A 118 -13.52 2.91 7.18
C SER A 118 -13.22 1.91 6.07
N LEU A 119 -12.09 2.06 5.38
CA LEU A 119 -11.76 1.29 4.19
C LEU A 119 -10.30 0.84 4.16
N GLY A 120 -10.08 -0.46 4.03
CA GLY A 120 -8.78 -1.02 3.71
C GLY A 120 -8.64 -1.24 2.21
N VAL A 121 -7.52 -0.80 1.61
CA VAL A 121 -7.24 -1.00 0.19
C VAL A 121 -6.45 -2.28 0.01
N LEU A 122 -7.01 -3.22 -0.73
CA LEU A 122 -6.39 -4.51 -1.05
C LEU A 122 -5.60 -4.46 -2.37
N ASN A 123 -5.97 -3.55 -3.26
CA ASN A 123 -5.28 -3.34 -4.52
C ASN A 123 -4.75 -1.89 -4.61
N PRO A 124 -3.49 -1.64 -4.25
CA PRO A 124 -2.89 -0.30 -4.32
C PRO A 124 -2.92 0.30 -5.72
N GLN A 125 -2.88 -0.55 -6.76
CA GLN A 125 -2.93 -0.09 -8.15
C GLN A 125 -4.27 0.58 -8.49
N TRP A 126 -5.37 0.15 -7.86
CA TRP A 126 -6.67 0.77 -8.02
C TRP A 126 -6.66 2.25 -7.58
N ILE A 127 -6.07 2.55 -6.41
CA ILE A 127 -5.90 3.94 -5.95
C ILE A 127 -5.02 4.74 -6.90
N THR A 128 -3.86 4.19 -7.26
CA THR A 128 -2.89 4.86 -8.14
C THR A 128 -3.51 5.19 -9.49
N ASN A 129 -4.23 4.25 -10.09
CA ASN A 129 -4.92 4.45 -11.35
C ASN A 129 -6.02 5.51 -11.23
N GLY A 130 -6.78 5.51 -10.13
CA GLY A 130 -7.80 6.53 -9.86
C GLY A 130 -7.20 7.93 -9.75
N ILE A 131 -6.10 8.07 -9.02
CA ILE A 131 -5.36 9.34 -8.90
C ILE A 131 -4.86 9.80 -10.28
N TYR A 132 -4.26 8.93 -11.07
CA TYR A 132 -3.78 9.27 -12.41
C TYR A 132 -4.93 9.63 -13.36
N LYS A 133 -6.08 8.97 -13.28
CA LYS A 133 -7.27 9.36 -14.06
C LYS A 133 -7.70 10.79 -13.73
N ILE A 134 -7.68 11.18 -12.45
CA ILE A 134 -8.01 12.54 -12.03
C ILE A 134 -6.97 13.52 -12.56
N LEU A 135 -5.68 13.30 -12.26
CA LEU A 135 -4.61 14.24 -12.60
C LEU A 135 -4.45 14.46 -14.10
N ASN A 136 -4.72 13.45 -14.92
CA ASN A 136 -4.60 13.52 -16.39
C ASN A 136 -5.94 13.81 -17.09
N SER A 137 -7.02 14.11 -16.34
CA SER A 137 -8.33 14.36 -16.95
C SER A 137 -8.39 15.69 -17.70
N HIS A 138 -9.11 15.70 -18.82
CA HIS A 138 -9.40 16.94 -19.57
C HIS A 138 -10.24 17.92 -18.75
N GLU A 139 -11.12 17.40 -17.90
CA GLU A 139 -11.98 18.17 -17.01
C GLU A 139 -11.15 19.01 -16.05
N LEU A 140 -10.17 18.38 -15.38
CA LEU A 140 -9.27 19.07 -14.45
C LEU A 140 -8.42 20.12 -15.17
N PHE A 141 -7.89 19.77 -16.34
CA PHE A 141 -7.08 20.70 -17.15
C PHE A 141 -7.89 21.94 -17.57
N ARG A 142 -9.12 21.74 -18.09
CA ARG A 142 -10.01 22.85 -18.50
C ARG A 142 -10.41 23.73 -17.33
N ASN A 143 -10.56 23.15 -16.13
CA ASN A 143 -10.90 23.87 -14.93
C ASN A 143 -9.67 24.36 -14.14
N LYS A 144 -8.53 24.49 -14.81
CA LYS A 144 -7.29 25.05 -14.27
C LYS A 144 -6.80 24.39 -12.97
N GLY A 145 -6.98 23.07 -12.88
CA GLY A 145 -6.59 22.29 -11.71
C GLY A 145 -7.59 22.29 -10.55
N VAL A 146 -8.73 22.94 -10.69
CA VAL A 146 -9.80 22.91 -9.70
C VAL A 146 -10.71 21.72 -9.96
N LEU A 147 -10.74 20.78 -9.02
CA LEU A 147 -11.59 19.58 -9.08
C LEU A 147 -12.90 19.84 -8.34
N GLU A 148 -14.00 19.80 -9.04
CA GLU A 148 -15.34 19.87 -8.49
C GLU A 148 -15.93 18.47 -8.32
N ARG A 149 -16.73 18.27 -7.26
CA ARG A 149 -17.36 16.96 -6.99
C ARG A 149 -18.14 16.41 -8.18
N ALA A 150 -18.86 17.27 -8.91
CA ALA A 150 -19.63 16.89 -10.09
C ALA A 150 -18.78 16.36 -11.26
N MET A 151 -17.46 16.57 -11.24
CA MET A 151 -16.55 16.05 -12.26
C MET A 151 -16.15 14.60 -11.97
N LEU A 152 -16.21 14.15 -10.70
CA LEU A 152 -15.73 12.82 -10.29
C LEU A 152 -16.45 11.70 -11.04
N ASP A 153 -17.77 11.75 -11.18
CA ASP A 153 -18.54 10.72 -11.88
C ASP A 153 -18.20 10.62 -13.37
N LYS A 154 -17.66 11.69 -13.97
CA LYS A 154 -17.20 11.69 -15.37
C LYS A 154 -15.79 11.13 -15.50
N ILE A 155 -14.92 11.44 -14.53
CA ILE A 155 -13.50 11.06 -14.52
C ILE A 155 -13.35 9.63 -14.01
N LEU A 156 -14.03 9.30 -12.91
CA LEU A 156 -14.00 8.03 -12.22
C LEU A 156 -15.30 7.28 -12.47
N SER A 157 -15.38 6.57 -13.59
CA SER A 157 -16.60 5.89 -13.99
C SER A 157 -16.82 4.55 -13.28
N ALA A 158 -18.09 4.24 -12.95
CA ALA A 158 -18.50 2.91 -12.53
C ALA A 158 -18.34 1.88 -13.71
N PRO A 159 -18.12 0.58 -13.41
CA PRO A 159 -18.12 -0.05 -12.09
C PRO A 159 -16.77 0.02 -11.36
N GLU A 160 -15.69 0.44 -12.01
CA GLU A 160 -14.32 0.41 -11.45
C GLU A 160 -14.18 1.35 -10.24
N TYR A 161 -14.86 2.52 -10.29
CA TYR A 161 -14.86 3.52 -9.22
C TYR A 161 -16.29 3.86 -8.78
N PRO A 162 -16.89 3.06 -7.87
CA PRO A 162 -18.22 3.34 -7.34
C PRO A 162 -18.28 4.72 -6.68
N SER A 163 -19.41 5.43 -6.83
CA SER A 163 -19.56 6.82 -6.37
C SER A 163 -19.31 6.99 -4.86
N ASP A 164 -19.64 5.98 -4.06
CA ASP A 164 -19.38 5.94 -2.61
C ASP A 164 -17.90 5.77 -2.26
N LYS A 165 -17.04 5.37 -3.21
CA LYS A 165 -15.58 5.20 -3.04
C LYS A 165 -14.74 6.33 -3.66
N GLN A 166 -15.36 7.17 -4.49
CA GLN A 166 -14.62 8.25 -5.17
C GLN A 166 -14.05 9.27 -4.18
N LEU A 167 -14.78 9.60 -3.10
CA LEU A 167 -14.30 10.51 -2.07
C LEU A 167 -13.10 9.96 -1.31
N PHE A 168 -13.05 8.64 -1.11
CA PHE A 168 -11.90 8.00 -0.51
C PHE A 168 -10.61 8.25 -1.32
N ILE A 169 -10.68 8.24 -2.66
CA ILE A 169 -9.53 8.58 -3.52
C ILE A 169 -9.10 10.03 -3.30
N ILE A 170 -10.05 10.96 -3.18
CA ILE A 170 -9.74 12.37 -2.89
C ILE A 170 -9.08 12.52 -1.51
N ASP A 171 -9.59 11.82 -0.50
CA ASP A 171 -9.01 11.87 0.84
C ASP A 171 -7.60 11.23 0.88
N MET A 172 -7.35 10.21 0.08
CA MET A 172 -6.00 9.69 -0.16
C MET A 172 -5.10 10.73 -0.83
N MET A 173 -5.58 11.44 -1.85
CA MET A 173 -4.82 12.52 -2.48
C MET A 173 -4.47 13.63 -1.47
N ARG A 174 -5.41 13.96 -0.58
CA ARG A 174 -5.19 14.96 0.49
C ARG A 174 -4.17 14.46 1.53
N LYS A 175 -4.26 13.20 1.94
CA LYS A 175 -3.30 12.60 2.90
C LYS A 175 -1.87 12.64 2.37
N PHE A 176 -1.69 12.43 1.06
CA PHE A 176 -0.38 12.47 0.40
C PHE A 176 -0.04 13.85 -0.18
N GLU A 177 -0.76 14.89 0.21
CA GLU A 177 -0.50 16.29 -0.19
C GLU A 177 -0.52 16.53 -1.71
N LEU A 178 -1.24 15.68 -2.47
CA LEU A 178 -1.43 15.83 -3.91
C LEU A 178 -2.50 16.86 -4.26
N CYS A 179 -3.37 17.20 -3.32
CA CYS A 179 -4.38 18.23 -3.43
C CYS A 179 -4.72 18.84 -2.06
N TYR A 180 -5.36 20.00 -2.08
CA TYR A 180 -5.87 20.67 -0.88
C TYR A 180 -7.28 21.21 -1.12
N HIS A 181 -7.99 21.48 -0.05
CA HIS A 181 -9.32 22.05 -0.11
C HIS A 181 -9.25 23.55 -0.36
N LEU A 182 -9.95 24.04 -1.37
CA LEU A 182 -10.15 25.48 -1.57
C LEU A 182 -11.29 25.94 -0.64
N VAL A 183 -11.03 26.95 0.17
CA VAL A 183 -12.01 27.60 1.06
C VAL A 183 -12.79 28.65 0.30
#